data_41e633634eadcc1d856ab1352d76efac
#
_entry.id   41e633634eadcc1d856ab1352d76efac
#
_cell.length_a   1.000
_cell.length_b   1.000
_cell.length_c   1.000
_cell.angle_alpha   90.00
_cell.angle_beta   90.00
_cell.angle_gamma   90.00
#
_symmetry.space_group_name_H-M   'P 1'
#
loop_
_entity.id
_entity.type
_entity.pdbx_description
1 polymer ?
#
loop_
_entity_poly.entity_id
_entity_poly.type
_entity_poly.pdbx_seq_one_letter_code
_entity_poly.pdbx_strand_id
1 'polypeptide(L)'
;MELKGDVIEMKYVVRLLGIEINNIKNVIHGEIEMPQNKKGSILGIYGANGSGKTVVVDCMVLLKYLLSGRQIPANFYYYINEASGTSTVKYRFELKIEEKCYLVEYEIELQKNGKKSFCISKEKFSQREMSEGKRITPVFDYQKGRKELFRPVKLYERFSKDIQNVIALGVAEQATQNYNEEKGVPEVSSFLFSRKAQEVFEKAEGEAALLSLLSQCFQKYGIYDLAVVEN
;
A
#
# COMPACT_ATOMS: atom_id res chain seq x y z
N MET A 1 -36.04 -14.54 20.60
CA MET A 1 -35.42 -15.37 19.57
C MET A 1 -34.36 -14.52 18.92
N GLU A 2 -33.14 -14.58 19.49
CA GLU A 2 -32.01 -13.76 19.06
C GLU A 2 -31.38 -14.43 17.82
N LEU A 3 -31.42 -13.75 16.69
CA LEU A 3 -30.64 -14.12 15.53
C LEU A 3 -29.18 -13.71 15.78
N LYS A 4 -28.38 -14.62 16.32
CA LYS A 4 -26.92 -14.54 16.20
C LYS A 4 -26.61 -14.78 14.74
N GLY A 5 -26.37 -13.71 14.01
CA GLY A 5 -25.72 -13.79 12.70
C GLY A 5 -24.31 -14.32 12.89
N ASP A 6 -24.08 -15.56 12.50
CA ASP A 6 -22.72 -16.10 12.37
C ASP A 6 -21.96 -15.22 11.37
N VAL A 7 -21.10 -14.34 11.88
CA VAL A 7 -20.12 -13.67 11.05
C VAL A 7 -19.15 -14.75 10.61
N ILE A 8 -19.30 -15.22 9.38
CA ILE A 8 -18.34 -16.16 8.76
C ILE A 8 -17.02 -15.39 8.65
N GLU A 9 -16.13 -15.65 9.59
CA GLU A 9 -14.79 -15.07 9.58
C GLU A 9 -14.03 -15.67 8.39
N MET A 10 -13.87 -14.85 7.34
CA MET A 10 -13.18 -15.27 6.14
C MET A 10 -11.73 -15.59 6.43
N LYS A 11 -11.33 -16.82 6.19
CA LYS A 11 -9.96 -17.29 6.42
C LYS A 11 -9.04 -16.79 5.29
N TYR A 12 -8.09 -15.95 5.64
CA TYR A 12 -7.08 -15.45 4.71
C TYR A 12 -5.67 -15.55 5.30
N VAL A 13 -4.67 -15.57 4.43
CA VAL A 13 -3.25 -15.50 4.81
C VAL A 13 -2.54 -14.54 3.85
N VAL A 14 -1.90 -13.50 4.40
CA VAL A 14 -1.02 -12.59 3.66
C VAL A 14 0.42 -12.95 3.97
N ARG A 15 1.25 -13.09 2.95
CA ARG A 15 2.68 -13.35 3.08
C ARG A 15 3.47 -12.37 2.22
N LEU A 16 4.40 -11.63 2.82
CA LEU A 16 5.34 -10.80 2.09
C LEU A 16 6.35 -11.71 1.36
N LEU A 17 6.48 -11.51 0.04
CA LEU A 17 7.40 -12.26 -0.82
C LEU A 17 8.70 -11.51 -1.07
N GLY A 18 8.64 -10.18 -1.15
CA GLY A 18 9.82 -9.36 -1.41
C GLY A 18 9.52 -7.88 -1.39
N ILE A 19 10.60 -7.10 -1.36
CA ILE A 19 10.59 -5.64 -1.37
C ILE A 19 11.61 -5.18 -2.41
N GLU A 20 11.18 -4.32 -3.32
CA GLU A 20 12.04 -3.56 -4.24
C GLU A 20 12.09 -2.11 -3.77
N ILE A 21 13.29 -1.56 -3.65
CA ILE A 21 13.57 -0.24 -3.08
C ILE A 21 14.31 0.59 -4.11
N ASN A 22 13.83 1.80 -4.39
CA ASN A 22 14.49 2.72 -5.30
C ASN A 22 14.59 4.12 -4.66
N ASN A 23 15.80 4.67 -4.62
CA ASN A 23 16.10 6.02 -4.16
C ASN A 23 15.63 6.33 -2.72
N ILE A 24 15.84 5.41 -1.78
CA ILE A 24 15.55 5.65 -0.36
C ILE A 24 16.85 5.89 0.39
N LYS A 25 16.98 7.06 1.02
CA LYS A 25 18.21 7.50 1.70
C LYS A 25 19.42 7.36 0.73
N ASN A 26 20.37 6.53 1.09
CA ASN A 26 21.58 6.23 0.30
C ASN A 26 21.44 5.01 -0.61
N VAL A 27 20.31 4.29 -0.58
CA VAL A 27 20.06 3.15 -1.45
C VAL A 27 19.45 3.61 -2.75
N ILE A 28 20.20 3.52 -3.84
CA ILE A 28 19.73 3.87 -5.19
C ILE A 28 18.81 2.79 -5.73
N HIS A 29 19.21 1.52 -5.59
CA HIS A 29 18.39 0.36 -5.93
C HIS A 29 18.75 -0.81 -5.03
N GLY A 30 17.73 -1.55 -4.59
CA GLY A 30 17.90 -2.77 -3.81
C GLY A 30 16.66 -3.64 -3.93
N GLU A 31 16.86 -4.95 -3.90
CA GLU A 31 15.79 -5.94 -3.91
C GLU A 31 16.05 -6.99 -2.84
N ILE A 32 15.03 -7.36 -2.12
CA ILE A 32 15.06 -8.36 -1.06
C ILE A 32 13.95 -9.36 -1.32
N GLU A 33 14.33 -10.63 -1.43
CA GLU A 33 13.41 -11.76 -1.45
C GLU A 33 13.25 -12.33 -0.04
N MET A 34 12.00 -12.54 0.36
CA MET A 34 11.69 -13.15 1.64
C MET A 34 11.78 -14.68 1.54
N PRO A 35 12.39 -15.37 2.52
CA PRO A 35 12.46 -16.82 2.52
C PRO A 35 11.04 -17.43 2.52
N GLN A 36 10.82 -18.40 1.62
CA GLN A 36 9.49 -19.03 1.40
C GLN A 36 9.35 -20.35 2.15
N ASN A 37 9.50 -20.35 3.46
CA ASN A 37 9.33 -21.54 4.29
C ASN A 37 7.89 -21.66 4.83
N LYS A 38 7.31 -22.86 4.74
CA LYS A 38 5.92 -23.12 5.20
C LYS A 38 5.73 -22.96 6.71
N LYS A 39 6.79 -23.10 7.51
CA LYS A 39 6.74 -23.07 8.99
C LYS A 39 7.22 -21.75 9.62
N GLY A 40 7.38 -20.69 8.82
CA GLY A 40 7.97 -19.43 9.25
C GLY A 40 9.41 -19.27 8.74
N SER A 41 9.86 -18.04 8.65
CA SER A 41 11.17 -17.69 8.11
C SER A 41 11.81 -16.57 8.93
N ILE A 42 13.11 -16.65 9.11
CA ILE A 42 13.93 -15.60 9.68
C ILE A 42 14.86 -15.10 8.58
N LEU A 43 14.84 -13.80 8.33
CA LEU A 43 15.77 -13.14 7.43
C LEU A 43 16.75 -12.31 8.24
N GLY A 44 18.03 -12.69 8.24
CA GLY A 44 19.11 -11.90 8.81
C GLY A 44 19.73 -11.00 7.74
N ILE A 45 19.83 -9.70 8.02
CA ILE A 45 20.44 -8.72 7.11
C ILE A 45 21.78 -8.28 7.69
N TYR A 46 22.87 -8.63 7.01
CA TYR A 46 24.24 -8.32 7.42
C TYR A 46 24.91 -7.40 6.39
N GLY A 47 25.87 -6.61 6.83
CA GLY A 47 26.64 -5.72 5.96
C GLY A 47 27.33 -4.61 6.75
N ALA A 48 28.24 -3.88 6.08
CA ALA A 48 28.96 -2.76 6.66
C ALA A 48 28.01 -1.64 7.13
N ASN A 49 28.50 -0.76 8.02
CA ASN A 49 27.75 0.43 8.40
C ASN A 49 27.52 1.31 7.17
N GLY A 50 26.31 1.87 7.06
CA GLY A 50 25.90 2.66 5.90
C GLY A 50 25.46 1.85 4.66
N SER A 51 25.48 0.51 4.70
CA SER A 51 25.07 -0.34 3.55
C SER A 51 23.56 -0.41 3.27
N GLY A 52 22.74 0.35 4.00
CA GLY A 52 21.28 0.38 3.76
C GLY A 52 20.46 -0.65 4.53
N LYS A 53 21.05 -1.40 5.49
CA LYS A 53 20.30 -2.40 6.30
C LYS A 53 19.06 -1.82 6.96
N THR A 54 19.18 -0.65 7.58
CA THR A 54 18.08 0.05 8.26
C THR A 54 16.99 0.48 7.28
N VAL A 55 17.30 0.74 6.01
CA VAL A 55 16.33 1.13 5.00
C VAL A 55 15.26 0.06 4.81
N VAL A 56 15.60 -1.22 4.95
CA VAL A 56 14.62 -2.31 4.87
C VAL A 56 13.61 -2.21 6.00
N VAL A 57 14.06 -1.94 7.23
CA VAL A 57 13.19 -1.72 8.40
C VAL A 57 12.31 -0.49 8.17
N ASP A 58 12.89 0.61 7.68
CA ASP A 58 12.15 1.83 7.34
C ASP A 58 11.04 1.56 6.29
N CYS A 59 11.33 0.71 5.28
CA CYS A 59 10.31 0.29 4.31
C CYS A 59 9.19 -0.54 4.95
N MET A 60 9.51 -1.39 5.93
CA MET A 60 8.50 -2.14 6.67
C MET A 60 7.65 -1.24 7.56
N VAL A 61 8.26 -0.23 8.19
CA VAL A 61 7.55 0.82 8.95
C VAL A 61 6.62 1.59 8.02
N LEU A 62 7.09 2.02 6.85
CA LEU A 62 6.27 2.67 5.83
C LEU A 62 5.07 1.80 5.44
N LEU A 63 5.31 0.52 5.13
CA LEU A 63 4.24 -0.42 4.79
C LEU A 63 3.17 -0.48 5.88
N LYS A 64 3.56 -0.53 7.15
CA LYS A 64 2.62 -0.55 8.26
C LYS A 64 1.73 0.69 8.30
N TYR A 65 2.31 1.89 8.15
CA TYR A 65 1.53 3.13 8.08
C TYR A 65 0.55 3.12 6.90
N LEU A 66 1.02 2.72 5.72
CA LEU A 66 0.20 2.67 4.51
C LEU A 66 -0.99 1.72 4.67
N LEU A 67 -0.73 0.46 5.00
CA LEU A 67 -1.77 -0.58 5.10
C LEU A 67 -2.76 -0.31 6.24
N SER A 68 -2.32 0.34 7.32
CA SER A 68 -3.22 0.73 8.44
C SER A 68 -4.00 2.01 8.17
N GLY A 69 -3.79 2.67 7.03
CA GLY A 69 -4.44 3.95 6.68
C GLY A 69 -4.03 5.11 7.59
N ARG A 70 -2.89 4.98 8.31
CA ARG A 70 -2.37 6.01 9.19
C ARG A 70 -1.57 7.05 8.42
N GLN A 71 -1.44 8.22 9.01
CA GLN A 71 -0.58 9.28 8.49
C GLN A 71 0.90 8.86 8.55
N ILE A 72 1.61 9.06 7.44
CA ILE A 72 3.04 8.78 7.35
C ILE A 72 3.81 9.83 8.17
N PRO A 73 4.70 9.43 9.09
CA PRO A 73 5.45 10.36 9.91
C PRO A 73 6.29 11.35 9.10
N ALA A 74 6.44 12.55 9.63
CA ALA A 74 7.16 13.65 9.00
C ALA A 74 8.63 13.33 8.65
N ASN A 75 9.29 12.50 9.46
CA ASN A 75 10.67 12.10 9.23
C ASN A 75 10.88 11.32 7.92
N PHE A 76 9.82 10.79 7.29
CA PHE A 76 9.91 10.18 5.96
C PHE A 76 10.31 11.16 4.86
N TYR A 77 10.20 12.48 5.08
CA TYR A 77 10.82 13.47 4.21
C TYR A 77 12.33 13.24 4.01
N TYR A 78 13.03 12.87 5.09
CA TYR A 78 14.48 12.62 5.04
C TYR A 78 14.84 11.25 4.47
N TYR A 79 13.85 10.38 4.23
CA TYR A 79 14.06 9.09 3.59
C TYR A 79 14.05 9.21 2.06
N ILE A 80 13.42 10.27 1.54
CA ILE A 80 13.39 10.54 0.10
C ILE A 80 14.78 11.03 -0.33
N ASN A 81 15.38 10.32 -1.30
CA ASN A 81 16.71 10.64 -1.80
C ASN A 81 16.79 12.08 -2.31
N GLU A 82 17.84 12.79 -1.91
CA GLU A 82 17.98 14.23 -2.17
C GLU A 82 18.17 14.51 -3.67
N ALA A 83 18.96 13.69 -4.34
CA ALA A 83 19.32 13.89 -5.74
C ALA A 83 18.16 13.60 -6.70
N SER A 84 17.33 12.59 -6.39
CA SER A 84 16.19 12.22 -7.23
C SER A 84 14.92 13.02 -6.91
N GLY A 85 14.78 13.50 -5.67
CA GLY A 85 13.56 14.13 -5.18
C GLY A 85 12.35 13.18 -5.06
N THR A 86 12.52 11.90 -5.42
CA THR A 86 11.51 10.83 -5.34
C THR A 86 12.11 9.56 -4.75
N SER A 87 11.26 8.74 -4.13
CA SER A 87 11.61 7.42 -3.62
C SER A 87 10.46 6.45 -3.87
N THR A 88 10.77 5.25 -4.35
CA THR A 88 9.74 4.24 -4.64
C THR A 88 10.01 2.97 -3.86
N VAL A 89 8.96 2.41 -3.29
CA VAL A 89 8.96 1.05 -2.71
C VAL A 89 7.87 0.24 -3.38
N LYS A 90 8.23 -0.99 -3.76
CA LYS A 90 7.30 -1.97 -4.29
C LYS A 90 7.34 -3.21 -3.42
N TYR A 91 6.21 -3.59 -2.88
CA TYR A 91 6.02 -4.78 -2.08
C TYR A 91 5.34 -5.85 -2.89
N ARG A 92 5.82 -7.08 -2.80
CA ARG A 92 5.23 -8.27 -3.44
C ARG A 92 4.68 -9.19 -2.37
N PHE A 93 3.45 -9.67 -2.56
CA PHE A 93 2.77 -10.52 -1.58
C PHE A 93 2.13 -11.73 -2.27
N GLU A 94 2.06 -12.82 -1.52
CA GLU A 94 1.08 -13.88 -1.72
C GLU A 94 -0.10 -13.62 -0.80
N LEU A 95 -1.31 -13.62 -1.35
CA LEU A 95 -2.55 -13.58 -0.60
C LEU A 95 -3.34 -14.83 -0.90
N LYS A 96 -3.57 -15.65 0.11
CA LYS A 96 -4.46 -16.79 0.03
C LYS A 96 -5.78 -16.46 0.72
N ILE A 97 -6.89 -16.62 0.01
CA ILE A 97 -8.25 -16.46 0.53
C ILE A 97 -8.99 -17.73 0.18
N GLU A 98 -9.35 -18.53 1.21
CA GLU A 98 -9.94 -19.86 1.02
C GLU A 98 -9.07 -20.72 0.08
N GLU A 99 -9.62 -21.14 -1.07
CA GLU A 99 -8.90 -21.93 -2.07
C GLU A 99 -8.19 -21.10 -3.15
N LYS A 100 -8.41 -19.77 -3.18
CA LYS A 100 -7.80 -18.88 -4.17
C LYS A 100 -6.49 -18.30 -3.67
N CYS A 101 -5.52 -18.22 -4.59
CA CYS A 101 -4.21 -17.65 -4.32
C CYS A 101 -3.92 -16.51 -5.30
N TYR A 102 -3.54 -15.36 -4.77
CA TYR A 102 -3.24 -14.15 -5.54
C TYR A 102 -1.79 -13.73 -5.34
N LEU A 103 -1.13 -13.38 -6.45
CA LEU A 103 0.08 -12.56 -6.40
C LEU A 103 -0.35 -11.09 -6.41
N VAL A 104 0.10 -10.34 -5.42
CA VAL A 104 -0.26 -8.93 -5.24
C VAL A 104 1.00 -8.08 -5.24
N GLU A 105 0.97 -6.96 -5.96
CA GLU A 105 2.00 -5.93 -5.93
C GLU A 105 1.41 -4.62 -5.44
N TYR A 106 2.05 -4.02 -4.43
CA TYR A 106 1.73 -2.69 -3.92
C TYR A 106 2.93 -1.78 -4.07
N GLU A 107 2.80 -0.75 -4.89
CA GLU A 107 3.85 0.21 -5.21
C GLU A 107 3.45 1.59 -4.73
N ILE A 108 4.35 2.24 -4.03
CA ILE A 108 4.19 3.59 -3.52
C ILE A 108 5.40 4.44 -3.95
N GLU A 109 5.13 5.67 -4.39
CA GLU A 109 6.17 6.67 -4.63
C GLU A 109 5.92 7.89 -3.75
N LEU A 110 6.93 8.26 -2.99
CA LEU A 110 6.99 9.51 -2.23
C LEU A 110 7.78 10.53 -3.02
N GLN A 111 7.31 11.77 -3.06
CA GLN A 111 7.95 12.87 -3.77
C GLN A 111 8.11 14.08 -2.85
N LYS A 112 9.30 14.69 -2.86
CA LYS A 112 9.53 15.99 -2.23
C LYS A 112 8.72 17.07 -2.94
N ASN A 113 8.06 17.91 -2.16
CA ASN A 113 7.19 18.97 -2.66
C ASN A 113 7.52 20.31 -2.00
N GLY A 114 8.78 20.72 -2.13
CA GLY A 114 9.33 21.90 -1.48
C GLY A 114 10.12 21.57 -0.22
N LYS A 115 10.48 22.60 0.54
CA LYS A 115 11.31 22.47 1.74
C LYS A 115 10.53 21.78 2.85
N LYS A 116 11.07 20.65 3.33
CA LYS A 116 10.48 19.81 4.38
C LYS A 116 9.01 19.41 4.11
N SER A 117 8.66 19.26 2.84
CA SER A 117 7.33 18.85 2.40
C SER A 117 7.42 17.67 1.44
N PHE A 118 6.52 16.71 1.57
CA PHE A 118 6.43 15.56 0.69
C PHE A 118 4.97 15.12 0.49
N CYS A 119 4.74 14.33 -0.54
CA CYS A 119 3.43 13.74 -0.82
C CYS A 119 3.60 12.33 -1.40
N ILE A 120 2.50 11.58 -1.47
CA ILE A 120 2.41 10.38 -2.30
C ILE A 120 2.17 10.85 -3.74
N SER A 121 3.12 10.61 -4.63
CA SER A 121 3.00 10.93 -6.07
C SER A 121 2.45 9.76 -6.89
N LYS A 122 2.61 8.53 -6.39
CA LYS A 122 2.05 7.32 -6.99
C LYS A 122 1.61 6.33 -5.93
N GLU A 123 0.44 5.75 -6.10
CA GLU A 123 -0.06 4.63 -5.32
C GLU A 123 -0.70 3.63 -6.27
N LYS A 124 -0.14 2.42 -6.36
CA LYS A 124 -0.60 1.39 -7.28
C LYS A 124 -0.73 0.06 -6.58
N PHE A 125 -1.89 -0.55 -6.73
CA PHE A 125 -2.19 -1.87 -6.20
C PHE A 125 -2.63 -2.77 -7.34
N SER A 126 -1.91 -3.85 -7.56
CA SER A 126 -2.10 -4.75 -8.68
C SER A 126 -2.21 -6.19 -8.20
N GLN A 127 -2.95 -7.01 -8.93
CA GLN A 127 -3.14 -8.41 -8.58
C GLN A 127 -3.15 -9.34 -9.80
N ARG A 128 -2.92 -10.63 -9.53
CA ARG A 128 -3.12 -11.74 -10.45
C ARG A 128 -3.53 -12.97 -9.65
N GLU A 129 -4.61 -13.62 -10.03
CA GLU A 129 -4.94 -14.96 -9.52
C GLU A 129 -3.94 -15.97 -10.09
N MET A 130 -3.30 -16.76 -9.24
CA MET A 130 -2.17 -17.61 -9.63
C MET A 130 -2.59 -18.78 -10.50
N SER A 131 -3.83 -19.26 -10.36
CA SER A 131 -4.40 -20.37 -11.15
C SER A 131 -4.61 -20.04 -12.63
N GLU A 132 -4.72 -18.75 -12.99
CA GLU A 132 -5.17 -18.33 -14.31
C GLU A 132 -4.06 -18.04 -15.32
N GLY A 133 -2.78 -18.03 -14.91
CA GLY A 133 -1.65 -17.71 -15.79
C GLY A 133 -1.68 -16.29 -16.41
N LYS A 134 -2.61 -15.46 -15.98
CA LYS A 134 -2.82 -14.10 -16.49
C LYS A 134 -1.71 -13.14 -16.04
N ARG A 135 -1.58 -12.00 -16.73
CA ARG A 135 -0.68 -10.92 -16.34
C ARG A 135 -1.21 -10.22 -15.09
N ILE A 136 -0.28 -9.68 -14.28
CA ILE A 136 -0.64 -8.81 -13.16
C ILE A 136 -1.36 -7.57 -13.72
N THR A 137 -2.53 -7.28 -13.15
CA THR A 137 -3.37 -6.14 -13.56
C THR A 137 -3.61 -5.19 -12.40
N PRO A 138 -3.55 -3.87 -12.61
CA PRO A 138 -3.87 -2.92 -11.58
C PRO A 138 -5.37 -3.00 -11.22
N VAL A 139 -5.66 -2.95 -9.92
CA VAL A 139 -7.01 -2.76 -9.38
C VAL A 139 -7.17 -1.36 -8.79
N PHE A 140 -6.06 -0.69 -8.51
CA PHE A 140 -5.98 0.73 -8.18
C PHE A 140 -4.65 1.28 -8.73
N ASP A 141 -4.68 2.41 -9.44
CA ASP A 141 -3.48 3.05 -10.00
C ASP A 141 -3.67 4.57 -10.01
N TYR A 142 -3.23 5.18 -8.91
CA TYR A 142 -3.16 6.64 -8.77
C TYR A 142 -1.77 7.15 -9.17
N GLN A 143 -1.74 8.27 -9.89
CA GLN A 143 -0.51 9.02 -10.15
C GLN A 143 -0.84 10.52 -10.18
N LYS A 144 -0.11 11.30 -9.38
CA LYS A 144 -0.25 12.75 -9.30
C LYS A 144 -0.03 13.39 -10.67
N GLY A 145 -0.90 14.34 -11.04
CA GLY A 145 -0.81 15.05 -12.31
C GLY A 145 -1.39 14.33 -13.53
N ARG A 146 -1.86 13.09 -13.41
CA ARG A 146 -2.64 12.46 -14.48
C ARG A 146 -4.00 13.11 -14.62
N LYS A 147 -4.50 13.17 -15.85
CA LYS A 147 -5.87 13.63 -16.15
C LYS A 147 -6.90 12.65 -15.59
N GLU A 148 -6.65 11.34 -15.74
CA GLU A 148 -7.48 10.31 -15.11
C GLU A 148 -6.98 10.08 -13.68
N LEU A 149 -7.86 10.34 -12.74
CA LEU A 149 -7.56 10.22 -11.31
C LEU A 149 -7.48 8.77 -10.83
N PHE A 150 -8.07 7.84 -11.57
CA PHE A 150 -8.16 6.43 -11.20
C PHE A 150 -8.00 5.52 -12.42
N ARG A 151 -7.26 4.42 -12.28
CA ARG A 151 -7.15 3.35 -13.29
C ARG A 151 -7.25 1.98 -12.62
N PRO A 152 -7.73 0.94 -13.31
CA PRO A 152 -8.21 0.97 -14.70
C PRO A 152 -9.59 1.62 -14.85
N VAL A 153 -9.78 2.41 -15.88
CA VAL A 153 -11.02 3.16 -16.14
C VAL A 153 -12.22 2.21 -16.21
N LYS A 154 -12.08 1.06 -16.87
CA LYS A 154 -13.14 0.05 -16.98
C LYS A 154 -13.62 -0.49 -15.62
N LEU A 155 -12.75 -0.62 -14.64
CA LEU A 155 -13.13 -1.02 -13.29
C LEU A 155 -13.86 0.13 -12.59
N TYR A 156 -13.36 1.36 -12.74
CA TYR A 156 -13.98 2.55 -12.18
C TYR A 156 -15.40 2.78 -12.69
N GLU A 157 -15.65 2.56 -13.99
CA GLU A 157 -16.96 2.69 -14.62
C GLU A 157 -18.01 1.68 -14.09
N ARG A 158 -17.57 0.58 -13.50
CA ARG A 158 -18.43 -0.46 -12.89
C ARG A 158 -18.91 -0.13 -11.48
N PHE A 159 -18.24 0.82 -10.81
CA PHE A 159 -18.70 1.30 -9.53
C PHE A 159 -20.01 2.12 -9.68
N SER A 160 -20.88 2.09 -8.68
CA SER A 160 -22.01 3.00 -8.62
C SER A 160 -21.55 4.47 -8.68
N LYS A 161 -22.43 5.38 -9.09
CA LYS A 161 -22.07 6.81 -9.16
C LYS A 161 -21.64 7.38 -7.82
N ASP A 162 -22.23 6.94 -6.73
CA ASP A 162 -21.88 7.39 -5.38
C ASP A 162 -20.45 6.94 -5.02
N ILE A 163 -20.09 5.68 -5.33
CA ILE A 163 -18.74 5.15 -5.13
C ILE A 163 -17.75 5.91 -6.01
N GLN A 164 -18.08 6.14 -7.30
CA GLN A 164 -17.23 6.91 -8.21
C GLN A 164 -16.93 8.32 -7.65
N ASN A 165 -17.94 8.99 -7.12
CA ASN A 165 -17.78 10.33 -6.55
C ASN A 165 -16.87 10.31 -5.31
N VAL A 166 -17.03 9.33 -4.43
CA VAL A 166 -16.16 9.23 -3.23
C VAL A 166 -14.73 8.92 -3.60
N ILE A 167 -14.50 8.03 -4.58
CA ILE A 167 -13.16 7.74 -5.09
C ILE A 167 -12.54 9.01 -5.69
N ALA A 168 -13.28 9.75 -6.53
CA ALA A 168 -12.80 10.96 -7.15
C ALA A 168 -12.42 12.04 -6.12
N LEU A 169 -13.25 12.23 -5.09
CA LEU A 169 -12.96 13.16 -4.00
C LEU A 169 -11.74 12.72 -3.20
N GLY A 170 -11.65 11.44 -2.83
CA GLY A 170 -10.52 10.92 -2.06
C GLY A 170 -9.19 11.01 -2.83
N VAL A 171 -9.19 10.72 -4.13
CA VAL A 171 -7.99 10.87 -4.97
C VAL A 171 -7.62 12.34 -5.14
N ALA A 172 -8.59 13.25 -5.26
CA ALA A 172 -8.35 14.69 -5.30
C ALA A 172 -7.76 15.19 -3.97
N GLU A 173 -8.29 14.73 -2.83
CA GLU A 173 -7.72 15.02 -1.51
C GLU A 173 -6.27 14.54 -1.41
N GLN A 174 -5.98 13.30 -1.82
CA GLN A 174 -4.61 12.77 -1.83
C GLN A 174 -3.68 13.59 -2.71
N ALA A 175 -4.13 14.08 -3.84
CA ALA A 175 -3.34 14.94 -4.73
C ALA A 175 -2.93 16.28 -4.08
N THR A 176 -3.70 16.75 -3.11
CA THR A 176 -3.44 17.99 -2.34
C THR A 176 -2.77 17.76 -1.00
N GLN A 177 -2.68 16.49 -0.54
CA GLN A 177 -1.99 16.16 0.70
C GLN A 177 -0.52 16.54 0.61
N ASN A 178 -0.07 17.29 1.60
CA ASN A 178 1.33 17.63 1.78
C ASN A 178 1.63 17.65 3.27
N TYR A 179 2.77 17.10 3.65
CA TYR A 179 3.33 17.42 4.93
C TYR A 179 3.74 18.89 4.93
N ASN A 180 3.29 19.66 5.91
CA ASN A 180 3.67 21.04 6.11
C ASN A 180 4.19 21.22 7.54
N GLU A 181 5.50 21.45 7.69
CA GLU A 181 6.15 21.61 8.99
C GLU A 181 5.61 22.81 9.79
N GLU A 182 5.21 23.89 9.11
CA GLU A 182 4.68 25.09 9.75
C GLU A 182 3.31 24.84 10.41
N LYS A 183 2.52 23.92 9.86
CA LYS A 183 1.23 23.52 10.41
C LYS A 183 1.31 22.36 11.43
N GLY A 184 2.47 21.71 11.55
CA GLY A 184 2.74 20.68 12.54
C GLY A 184 1.95 19.38 12.36
N VAL A 185 1.26 19.20 11.23
CA VAL A 185 0.39 18.04 10.97
C VAL A 185 0.84 17.36 9.69
N PRO A 186 1.31 16.10 9.74
CA PRO A 186 1.51 15.31 8.54
C PRO A 186 0.15 14.92 7.97
N GLU A 187 -0.16 15.37 6.75
CA GLU A 187 -1.42 15.04 6.06
C GLU A 187 -1.20 14.02 4.93
N VAL A 188 -0.18 13.17 5.05
CA VAL A 188 0.14 12.20 3.99
C VAL A 188 -0.23 10.78 4.45
N SER A 189 -1.19 10.19 3.76
CA SER A 189 -1.65 8.81 4.03
C SER A 189 -2.07 8.11 2.74
N SER A 190 -2.12 6.78 2.75
CA SER A 190 -2.70 6.01 1.66
C SER A 190 -4.20 6.32 1.51
N PHE A 191 -4.64 6.60 0.30
CA PHE A 191 -6.08 6.67 0.02
C PHE A 191 -6.71 5.27 0.05
N LEU A 192 -6.07 4.29 -0.59
CA LEU A 192 -6.61 2.95 -0.73
C LEU A 192 -6.97 2.31 0.62
N PHE A 193 -6.16 2.53 1.64
CA PHE A 193 -6.35 1.97 2.99
C PHE A 193 -6.94 2.98 3.98
N SER A 194 -7.35 4.17 3.53
CA SER A 194 -8.02 5.14 4.39
C SER A 194 -9.38 4.60 4.86
N ARG A 195 -9.82 5.02 6.04
CA ARG A 195 -11.14 4.67 6.56
C ARG A 195 -12.25 5.01 5.56
N LYS A 196 -12.16 6.18 4.93
CA LYS A 196 -13.13 6.65 3.93
C LYS A 196 -13.22 5.71 2.73
N ALA A 197 -12.07 5.24 2.21
CA ALA A 197 -12.04 4.28 1.11
C ALA A 197 -12.62 2.92 1.53
N GLN A 198 -12.31 2.42 2.72
CA GLN A 198 -12.83 1.15 3.22
C GLN A 198 -14.35 1.17 3.37
N GLU A 199 -14.94 2.23 3.96
CA GLU A 199 -16.38 2.40 4.11
C GLU A 199 -17.14 2.40 2.77
N VAL A 200 -16.48 2.86 1.70
CA VAL A 200 -17.02 2.86 0.34
C VAL A 200 -16.86 1.51 -0.33
N PHE A 201 -15.68 0.91 -0.20
CA PHE A 201 -15.40 -0.39 -0.82
C PHE A 201 -16.26 -1.52 -0.22
N GLU A 202 -16.63 -1.45 1.06
CA GLU A 202 -17.55 -2.41 1.69
C GLU A 202 -18.91 -2.52 0.97
N LYS A 203 -19.32 -1.45 0.27
CA LYS A 203 -20.57 -1.41 -0.51
C LYS A 203 -20.39 -1.79 -1.98
N ALA A 204 -19.19 -2.17 -2.39
CA ALA A 204 -18.89 -2.52 -3.77
C ALA A 204 -19.38 -3.93 -4.12
N GLU A 205 -20.01 -4.08 -5.28
CA GLU A 205 -20.56 -5.32 -5.79
C GLU A 205 -19.85 -5.76 -7.09
N GLY A 206 -20.06 -7.01 -7.49
CA GLY A 206 -19.54 -7.57 -8.73
C GLY A 206 -17.99 -7.59 -8.77
N GLU A 207 -17.40 -7.22 -9.89
CA GLU A 207 -15.94 -7.21 -10.03
C GLU A 207 -15.25 -6.15 -9.14
N ALA A 208 -15.96 -5.12 -8.73
CA ALA A 208 -15.48 -4.13 -7.79
C ALA A 208 -15.33 -4.70 -6.36
N ALA A 209 -16.07 -5.75 -6.03
CA ALA A 209 -15.95 -6.45 -4.75
C ALA A 209 -14.56 -7.07 -4.54
N LEU A 210 -13.83 -7.40 -5.62
CA LEU A 210 -12.46 -7.89 -5.50
C LEU A 210 -11.53 -6.82 -4.89
N LEU A 211 -11.64 -5.55 -5.30
CA LEU A 211 -10.85 -4.47 -4.70
C LEU A 211 -11.17 -4.32 -3.21
N SER A 212 -12.46 -4.37 -2.86
CA SER A 212 -12.91 -4.35 -1.47
C SER A 212 -12.28 -5.48 -0.65
N LEU A 213 -12.42 -6.71 -1.14
CA LEU A 213 -11.89 -7.89 -0.49
C LEU A 213 -10.38 -7.82 -0.27
N LEU A 214 -9.63 -7.48 -1.32
CA LEU A 214 -8.17 -7.37 -1.24
C LEU A 214 -7.76 -6.26 -0.25
N SER A 215 -8.37 -5.08 -0.34
CA SER A 215 -8.00 -3.96 0.53
C SER A 215 -8.30 -4.26 2.00
N GLN A 216 -9.42 -4.92 2.32
CA GLN A 216 -9.75 -5.35 3.69
C GLN A 216 -8.75 -6.37 4.25
N CYS A 217 -8.36 -7.39 3.45
CA CYS A 217 -7.36 -8.36 3.89
C CYS A 217 -6.01 -7.68 4.20
N PHE A 218 -5.57 -6.75 3.35
CA PHE A 218 -4.30 -6.05 3.55
C PHE A 218 -4.37 -5.04 4.70
N GLN A 219 -5.50 -4.36 4.89
CA GLN A 219 -5.68 -3.48 6.03
C GLN A 219 -5.62 -4.25 7.35
N LYS A 220 -6.33 -5.38 7.46
CA LYS A 220 -6.27 -6.25 8.64
C LYS A 220 -4.84 -6.76 8.87
N TYR A 221 -4.14 -7.19 7.83
CA TYR A 221 -2.73 -7.58 7.93
C TYR A 221 -1.87 -6.44 8.46
N GLY A 222 -1.99 -5.23 7.93
CA GLY A 222 -1.22 -4.07 8.39
C GLY A 222 -1.51 -3.67 9.85
N ILE A 223 -2.75 -3.83 10.31
CA ILE A 223 -3.15 -3.46 11.67
C ILE A 223 -2.73 -4.52 12.70
N TYR A 224 -2.99 -5.80 12.41
CA TYR A 224 -2.93 -6.88 13.39
C TYR A 224 -1.71 -7.78 13.24
N ASP A 225 -1.31 -8.10 12.00
CA ASP A 225 -0.32 -9.16 11.74
C ASP A 225 1.08 -8.59 11.50
N LEU A 226 1.19 -7.38 10.94
CA LEU A 226 2.47 -6.75 10.67
C LEU A 226 3.02 -6.04 11.92
N ALA A 227 3.85 -6.75 12.68
CA ALA A 227 4.56 -6.16 13.83
C ALA A 227 5.91 -5.59 13.36
N VAL A 228 6.13 -4.30 13.59
CA VAL A 228 7.42 -3.63 13.37
C VAL A 228 7.82 -2.97 14.67
N VAL A 229 9.01 -3.28 15.17
CA VAL A 229 9.59 -2.63 16.35
C VAL A 229 10.41 -1.43 15.87
N GLU A 230 9.95 -0.25 16.24
CA GLU A 230 10.67 1.00 16.01
C GLU A 230 11.64 1.20 17.20
N ASN A 231 12.93 1.41 16.90
CA ASN A 231 13.96 1.73 17.90
C ASN A 231 14.13 3.24 18.02
#